data_cca579402732154186463d6b8a2699f5
#
_entry.id   cca579402732154186463d6b8a2699f5
#
_cell.length_a   1.000
_cell.length_b   1.000
_cell.length_c   1.000
_cell.angle_alpha   90.00
_cell.angle_beta   90.00
_cell.angle_gamma   90.00
#
_symmetry.space_group_name_H-M   'P 1'
#
loop_
_entity.id
_entity.type
_entity.pdbx_description
1 polymer ?
#
loop_
_entity_poly.entity_id
_entity_poly.type
_entity_poly.pdbx_seq_one_letter_code
_entity_poly.pdbx_strand_id
1 'polypeptide(L)'
;NRLDNMDWVQWTNGTGEDRFTLLPVKDDYAEHIVIDKINIIDWINLDADKLYGISKLMDGIKAGVGRGIAIPVLQKGEGAATARGGQFVKDFTDCELLIDKFTDQESMLTIGKVKEYTRPVIGRTFAFGIFKGVKIINFREIVKCPACFGKKWKKVGNTSAPCDTCLRSGYIDI
;
A
#
# COMPACT_ATOMS: atom_id res chain seq x y z
N ASN A 1 15.52 17.17 -4.36
CA ASN A 1 14.79 16.50 -3.28
C ASN A 1 13.39 16.14 -3.79
N ARG A 2 12.80 15.04 -3.29
CA ARG A 2 11.44 14.65 -3.73
C ARG A 2 10.39 15.67 -3.29
N LEU A 3 10.56 16.27 -2.13
CA LEU A 3 9.64 17.28 -1.60
C LEU A 3 9.60 18.53 -2.49
N ASP A 4 10.71 18.90 -3.12
CA ASP A 4 10.78 20.05 -4.04
C ASP A 4 9.93 19.86 -5.30
N ASN A 5 9.58 18.62 -5.63
CA ASN A 5 8.69 18.30 -6.76
C ASN A 5 7.20 18.38 -6.39
N MET A 6 6.86 18.69 -5.13
CA MET A 6 5.49 18.77 -4.62
C MET A 6 5.03 20.23 -4.55
N ASP A 7 5.04 20.93 -5.67
CA ASP A 7 4.69 22.35 -5.82
C ASP A 7 3.24 22.70 -5.44
N TRP A 8 2.37 21.68 -5.34
CA TRP A 8 0.97 21.82 -4.90
C TRP A 8 0.78 21.70 -3.38
N VAL A 9 1.85 21.41 -2.61
CA VAL A 9 1.78 21.22 -1.15
C VAL A 9 2.24 22.49 -0.45
N GLN A 10 1.40 23.01 0.43
CA GLN A 10 1.78 24.07 1.37
C GLN A 10 2.35 23.43 2.63
N TRP A 11 3.67 23.43 2.77
CA TRP A 11 4.39 22.81 3.87
C TRP A 11 4.27 23.56 5.18
N THR A 12 4.01 24.88 5.13
CA THR A 12 3.82 25.73 6.29
C THR A 12 2.39 26.25 6.38
N ASN A 13 1.97 26.64 7.59
CA ASN A 13 0.72 27.34 7.82
C ASN A 13 0.87 28.85 7.53
N GLY A 14 -0.20 29.63 7.74
CA GLY A 14 -0.19 31.08 7.53
C GLY A 14 0.71 31.87 8.49
N THR A 15 1.21 31.24 9.57
CA THR A 15 2.16 31.81 10.53
C THR A 15 3.61 31.37 10.28
N GLY A 16 3.86 30.57 9.22
CA GLY A 16 5.17 30.08 8.85
C GLY A 16 5.63 28.82 9.60
N GLU A 17 4.75 28.21 10.41
CA GLU A 17 5.06 26.97 11.11
C GLU A 17 4.85 25.75 10.19
N ASP A 18 5.68 24.73 10.35
CA ASP A 18 5.55 23.48 9.62
C ASP A 18 4.22 22.79 9.93
N ARG A 19 3.55 22.30 8.88
CA ARG A 19 2.29 21.55 8.99
C ARG A 19 2.49 20.09 9.36
N PHE A 20 3.71 19.63 9.47
CA PHE A 20 4.05 18.26 9.83
C PHE A 20 5.32 18.23 10.66
N THR A 21 5.51 17.15 11.41
CA THR A 21 6.72 16.90 12.20
C THR A 21 7.39 15.64 11.65
N LEU A 22 8.69 15.69 11.42
CA LEU A 22 9.51 14.54 11.06
C LEU A 22 10.24 14.03 12.30
N LEU A 23 10.05 12.75 12.63
CA LEU A 23 10.70 12.08 13.75
C LEU A 23 11.58 10.95 13.21
N PRO A 24 12.90 10.97 13.40
CA PRO A 24 13.81 9.91 12.97
C PRO A 24 13.78 8.72 13.93
N VAL A 25 12.68 7.97 13.92
CA VAL A 25 12.42 6.81 14.78
C VAL A 25 12.87 5.52 14.10
N LYS A 26 13.54 4.63 14.84
CA LYS A 26 13.98 3.31 14.32
C LYS A 26 13.24 2.13 14.95
N ASP A 27 12.75 2.30 16.17
CA ASP A 27 12.02 1.31 16.99
C ASP A 27 11.04 2.03 17.91
N ASP A 28 10.34 1.29 18.76
CA ASP A 28 9.36 1.82 19.73
C ASP A 28 8.30 2.76 19.12
N TYR A 29 7.93 2.50 17.87
CA TYR A 29 7.04 3.36 17.06
C TYR A 29 5.75 3.74 17.79
N ALA A 30 5.21 2.86 18.64
CA ALA A 30 3.99 3.12 19.39
C ALA A 30 4.13 4.28 20.39
N GLU A 31 5.34 4.53 20.93
CA GLU A 31 5.60 5.61 21.88
C GLU A 31 5.63 7.00 21.21
N HIS A 32 5.77 7.03 19.89
CA HIS A 32 5.85 8.25 19.10
C HIS A 32 4.54 8.61 18.40
N ILE A 33 3.48 7.86 18.63
CA ILE A 33 2.16 8.15 18.06
C ILE A 33 1.59 9.41 18.68
N VAL A 34 1.23 10.37 17.83
CA VAL A 34 0.55 11.59 18.25
C VAL A 34 -0.95 11.36 18.21
N ILE A 35 -1.58 11.39 19.40
CA ILE A 35 -3.02 11.14 19.54
C ILE A 35 -3.85 12.14 18.72
N ASP A 36 -4.95 11.68 18.13
CA ASP A 36 -5.91 12.45 17.33
C ASP A 36 -5.29 13.15 16.10
N LYS A 37 -4.15 12.66 15.62
CA LYS A 37 -3.47 13.17 14.41
C LYS A 37 -3.32 12.08 13.36
N ILE A 38 -2.83 12.49 12.18
CA ILE A 38 -2.40 11.55 11.13
C ILE A 38 -0.92 11.22 11.40
N ASN A 39 -0.65 9.95 11.62
CA ASN A 39 0.69 9.40 11.85
C ASN A 39 1.07 8.52 10.68
N ILE A 40 2.17 8.82 10.00
CA ILE A 40 2.71 8.01 8.90
C ILE A 40 4.02 7.40 9.38
N ILE A 41 4.10 6.07 9.40
CA ILE A 41 5.28 5.32 9.83
C ILE A 41 5.90 4.66 8.60
N ASP A 42 6.90 5.32 8.02
CA ASP A 42 7.55 4.90 6.77
C ASP A 42 9.02 4.55 7.02
N TRP A 43 9.34 3.30 7.13
CA TRP A 43 8.55 2.06 7.25
C TRP A 43 8.88 1.35 8.57
N ILE A 44 8.00 0.43 8.98
CA ILE A 44 8.31 -0.45 10.12
C ILE A 44 9.30 -1.51 9.65
N ASN A 45 10.53 -1.47 10.19
CA ASN A 45 11.54 -2.48 9.93
C ASN A 45 11.33 -3.66 10.90
N LEU A 46 11.02 -4.81 10.34
CA LEU A 46 10.86 -6.06 11.10
C LEU A 46 12.05 -6.95 10.81
N ASP A 47 13.02 -6.95 11.72
CA ASP A 47 14.04 -7.99 11.74
C ASP A 47 13.41 -9.35 12.09
N ALA A 48 14.03 -10.44 11.66
CA ALA A 48 13.44 -11.77 11.76
C ALA A 48 13.10 -12.18 13.22
N ASP A 49 13.87 -11.70 14.18
CA ASP A 49 13.66 -11.90 15.61
C ASP A 49 12.52 -11.04 16.19
N LYS A 50 12.17 -9.93 15.54
CA LYS A 50 11.10 -9.02 15.97
C LYS A 50 9.73 -9.34 15.36
N LEU A 51 9.65 -10.31 14.43
CA LEU A 51 8.37 -10.68 13.80
C LEU A 51 7.31 -11.12 14.80
N TYR A 52 7.70 -11.79 15.88
CA TYR A 52 6.77 -12.21 16.94
C TYR A 52 6.20 -11.03 17.76
N GLY A 53 6.88 -9.88 17.75
CA GLY A 53 6.44 -8.65 18.42
C GLY A 53 5.47 -7.79 17.61
N ILE A 54 5.22 -8.12 16.34
CA ILE A 54 4.44 -7.26 15.43
C ILE A 54 3.01 -7.03 15.94
N SER A 55 2.37 -8.05 16.50
CA SER A 55 1.00 -7.91 17.05
C SER A 55 0.96 -6.90 18.18
N LYS A 56 1.93 -6.96 19.11
CA LYS A 56 2.02 -6.01 20.23
C LYS A 56 2.30 -4.58 19.72
N LEU A 57 3.16 -4.45 18.72
CA LEU A 57 3.44 -3.15 18.11
C LEU A 57 2.19 -2.55 17.46
N MET A 58 1.48 -3.33 16.65
CA MET A 58 0.25 -2.88 15.97
C MET A 58 -0.85 -2.52 16.97
N ASP A 59 -0.98 -3.30 18.04
CA ASP A 59 -1.93 -3.01 19.12
C ASP A 59 -1.57 -1.72 19.85
N GLY A 60 -0.28 -1.50 20.15
CA GLY A 60 0.21 -0.27 20.75
C GLY A 60 -0.05 0.96 19.88
N ILE A 61 0.23 0.88 18.57
CA ILE A 61 -0.08 1.94 17.61
C ILE A 61 -1.58 2.23 17.61
N LYS A 62 -2.41 1.19 17.55
CA LYS A 62 -3.87 1.33 17.54
C LYS A 62 -4.40 1.96 18.82
N ALA A 63 -3.86 1.58 19.97
CA ALA A 63 -4.26 2.15 21.27
C ALA A 63 -3.85 3.62 21.40
N GLY A 64 -2.69 4.01 20.83
CA GLY A 64 -2.15 5.37 20.93
C GLY A 64 -2.80 6.38 19.99
N VAL A 65 -3.44 5.94 18.90
CA VAL A 65 -3.88 6.87 17.83
C VAL A 65 -5.14 7.68 18.18
N GLY A 66 -5.93 7.25 19.15
CA GLY A 66 -7.18 7.91 19.54
C GLY A 66 -8.20 7.97 18.39
N ARG A 67 -8.70 9.16 18.05
CA ARG A 67 -9.57 9.43 16.89
C ARG A 67 -8.79 9.77 15.62
N GLY A 68 -7.46 9.71 15.67
CA GLY A 68 -6.58 9.98 14.55
C GLY A 68 -6.48 8.80 13.58
N ILE A 69 -5.47 8.86 12.72
CA ILE A 69 -5.17 7.82 11.72
C ILE A 69 -3.71 7.43 11.87
N ALA A 70 -3.42 6.14 11.92
CA ALA A 70 -2.06 5.62 11.75
C ALA A 70 -1.95 4.87 10.41
N ILE A 71 -0.92 5.20 9.65
CA ILE A 71 -0.59 4.58 8.35
C ILE A 71 0.77 3.90 8.47
N PRO A 72 0.83 2.67 9.03
CA PRO A 72 2.07 1.91 9.08
C PRO A 72 2.37 1.32 7.70
N VAL A 73 3.58 1.60 7.19
CA VAL A 73 4.08 1.02 5.95
C VAL A 73 4.96 -0.18 6.29
N LEU A 74 4.68 -1.33 5.68
CA LEU A 74 5.45 -2.55 5.86
C LEU A 74 5.95 -3.06 4.52
N GLN A 75 7.15 -3.62 4.53
CA GLN A 75 7.69 -4.26 3.34
C GLN A 75 6.91 -5.53 3.01
N LYS A 76 6.74 -5.76 1.71
CA LYS A 76 6.12 -6.95 1.14
C LYS A 76 7.10 -7.60 0.18
N GLY A 77 7.22 -8.92 0.22
CA GLY A 77 7.95 -9.66 -0.80
C GLY A 77 7.24 -9.58 -2.15
N GLU A 78 7.99 -9.59 -3.24
CA GLU A 78 7.41 -9.59 -4.59
C GLU A 78 6.45 -10.78 -4.75
N GLY A 79 5.24 -10.51 -5.22
CA GLY A 79 4.20 -11.51 -5.40
C GLY A 79 3.63 -12.12 -4.11
N ALA A 80 4.09 -11.72 -2.93
CA ALA A 80 3.52 -12.20 -1.68
C ALA A 80 2.08 -11.70 -1.50
N ALA A 81 1.21 -12.53 -0.93
CA ALA A 81 -0.19 -12.17 -0.67
C ALA A 81 -0.36 -11.19 0.51
N THR A 82 0.65 -11.06 1.36
CA THR A 82 0.63 -10.23 2.57
C THR A 82 1.96 -9.52 2.76
N ALA A 83 1.97 -8.43 3.54
CA ALA A 83 3.18 -7.80 4.04
C ALA A 83 3.93 -8.71 5.04
N ARG A 84 5.14 -8.34 5.42
CA ARG A 84 5.85 -8.98 6.54
C ARG A 84 4.98 -8.90 7.80
N GLY A 85 4.92 -10.00 8.56
CA GLY A 85 4.00 -10.16 9.69
C GLY A 85 2.67 -10.83 9.33
N GLY A 86 2.38 -10.99 8.03
CA GLY A 86 1.28 -11.81 7.52
C GLY A 86 -0.08 -11.46 8.11
N GLN A 87 -0.82 -12.48 8.53
CA GLN A 87 -2.17 -12.36 9.10
C GLN A 87 -2.18 -11.49 10.37
N PHE A 88 -1.13 -11.54 11.19
CA PHE A 88 -1.06 -10.76 12.43
C PHE A 88 -1.17 -9.25 12.19
N VAL A 89 -0.54 -8.71 11.15
CA VAL A 89 -0.69 -7.29 10.78
C VAL A 89 -2.10 -7.01 10.31
N LYS A 90 -2.63 -7.88 9.47
CA LYS A 90 -3.96 -7.73 8.89
C LYS A 90 -5.07 -7.72 9.95
N ASP A 91 -4.92 -8.46 11.04
CA ASP A 91 -5.93 -8.54 12.10
C ASP A 91 -6.13 -7.19 12.81
N PHE A 92 -5.06 -6.41 12.98
CA PHE A 92 -5.10 -5.12 13.67
C PHE A 92 -5.48 -3.94 12.78
N THR A 93 -5.37 -4.06 11.44
CA THR A 93 -5.67 -2.97 10.52
C THR A 93 -7.16 -2.88 10.21
N ASP A 94 -7.68 -1.68 10.07
CA ASP A 94 -9.04 -1.42 9.58
C ASP A 94 -9.08 -1.36 8.04
N CYS A 95 -7.96 -0.96 7.41
CA CYS A 95 -7.77 -0.97 5.96
C CYS A 95 -6.39 -1.52 5.61
N GLU A 96 -6.31 -2.41 4.62
CA GLU A 96 -5.06 -2.92 4.05
C GLU A 96 -5.00 -2.59 2.57
N LEU A 97 -3.94 -1.90 2.16
CA LEU A 97 -3.61 -1.60 0.79
C LEU A 97 -2.32 -2.33 0.41
N LEU A 98 -2.39 -3.18 -0.60
CA LEU A 98 -1.25 -3.94 -1.11
C LEU A 98 -0.73 -3.28 -2.38
N ILE A 99 0.55 -2.92 -2.39
CA ILE A 99 1.19 -2.29 -3.54
C ILE A 99 2.20 -3.28 -4.13
N ASP A 100 2.07 -3.54 -5.42
CA ASP A 100 2.94 -4.41 -6.21
C ASP A 100 3.43 -3.68 -7.47
N LYS A 101 4.50 -4.20 -8.07
CA LYS A 101 4.90 -3.81 -9.42
C LYS A 101 3.86 -4.34 -10.43
N PHE A 102 3.37 -3.48 -11.31
CA PHE A 102 2.48 -3.87 -12.40
C PHE A 102 3.22 -3.99 -13.73
N THR A 103 3.86 -2.92 -14.14
CA THR A 103 4.76 -2.85 -15.31
C THR A 103 6.08 -2.20 -14.89
N ASP A 104 6.98 -1.94 -15.82
CA ASP A 104 8.21 -1.20 -15.51
C ASP A 104 7.96 0.27 -15.16
N GLN A 105 6.80 0.82 -15.54
CA GLN A 105 6.44 2.21 -15.34
C GLN A 105 5.25 2.41 -14.40
N GLU A 106 4.52 1.34 -14.05
CA GLU A 106 3.31 1.40 -13.24
C GLU A 106 3.35 0.46 -12.06
N SER A 107 2.76 0.89 -10.98
CA SER A 107 2.45 0.12 -9.79
C SER A 107 0.98 -0.33 -9.80
N MET A 108 0.69 -1.35 -9.02
CA MET A 108 -0.65 -1.87 -8.83
C MET A 108 -1.02 -1.81 -7.35
N LEU A 109 -2.17 -1.25 -7.04
CA LEU A 109 -2.74 -1.19 -5.70
C LEU A 109 -3.95 -2.13 -5.64
N THR A 110 -3.95 -3.04 -4.66
CA THR A 110 -5.10 -3.91 -4.38
C THR A 110 -5.64 -3.62 -2.98
N ILE A 111 -6.95 -3.47 -2.86
CA ILE A 111 -7.62 -3.35 -1.55
C ILE A 111 -7.69 -4.74 -0.93
N GLY A 112 -6.83 -5.01 0.06
CA GLY A 112 -6.72 -6.31 0.73
C GLY A 112 -7.74 -6.50 1.86
N LYS A 113 -8.05 -5.42 2.59
CA LYS A 113 -9.03 -5.39 3.68
C LYS A 113 -9.65 -4.01 3.80
N VAL A 114 -10.92 -3.98 4.13
CA VAL A 114 -11.62 -2.81 4.69
C VAL A 114 -12.60 -3.36 5.72
N LYS A 115 -12.60 -2.81 6.93
CA LYS A 115 -13.42 -3.30 8.04
C LYS A 115 -14.91 -2.99 7.84
N GLU A 116 -15.21 -1.78 7.40
CA GLU A 116 -16.58 -1.32 7.17
C GLU A 116 -16.71 -0.72 5.76
N TYR A 117 -17.68 -1.20 5.00
CA TYR A 117 -17.93 -0.71 3.65
C TYR A 117 -19.41 -0.88 3.27
N THR A 118 -19.93 0.04 2.48
CA THR A 118 -21.32 0.03 2.01
C THR A 118 -21.50 -0.75 0.70
N ARG A 119 -20.41 -1.02 -0.02
CA ARG A 119 -20.39 -1.79 -1.28
C ARG A 119 -19.11 -2.62 -1.36
N PRO A 120 -19.11 -3.76 -2.09
CA PRO A 120 -17.92 -4.58 -2.24
C PRO A 120 -16.73 -3.81 -2.82
N VAL A 121 -15.66 -3.69 -2.05
CA VAL A 121 -14.42 -3.00 -2.45
C VAL A 121 -13.18 -3.88 -2.29
N ILE A 122 -13.25 -4.91 -1.45
CA ILE A 122 -12.14 -5.83 -1.19
C ILE A 122 -11.81 -6.60 -2.49
N GLY A 123 -10.53 -6.63 -2.84
CA GLY A 123 -10.03 -7.26 -4.07
C GLY A 123 -10.05 -6.36 -5.30
N ARG A 124 -10.67 -5.17 -5.24
CA ARG A 124 -10.55 -4.19 -6.33
C ARG A 124 -9.08 -3.79 -6.49
N THR A 125 -8.69 -3.65 -7.74
CA THR A 125 -7.29 -3.41 -8.10
C THR A 125 -7.18 -2.20 -9.01
N PHE A 126 -6.16 -1.38 -8.79
CA PHE A 126 -5.94 -0.14 -9.54
C PHE A 126 -4.49 -0.11 -10.04
N ALA A 127 -4.29 0.34 -11.28
CA ALA A 127 -2.98 0.63 -11.82
C ALA A 127 -2.73 2.13 -11.77
N PHE A 128 -1.47 2.54 -11.56
CA PHE A 128 -1.06 3.93 -11.55
C PHE A 128 0.44 4.07 -11.82
N GLY A 129 0.83 5.19 -12.38
CA GLY A 129 2.22 5.61 -12.50
C GLY A 129 2.60 6.62 -11.42
N ILE A 130 3.91 6.82 -11.21
CA ILE A 130 4.44 7.86 -10.32
C ILE A 130 5.34 8.79 -11.13
N PHE A 131 4.91 10.03 -11.32
CA PHE A 131 5.68 11.04 -12.04
C PHE A 131 6.55 11.84 -11.07
N LYS A 132 7.82 12.03 -11.42
CA LYS A 132 8.84 12.74 -10.62
C LYS A 132 8.96 12.22 -9.17
N GLY A 133 8.53 10.98 -8.90
CA GLY A 133 8.61 10.34 -7.59
C GLY A 133 7.57 10.79 -6.57
N VAL A 134 6.59 11.63 -6.95
CA VAL A 134 5.62 12.21 -5.99
C VAL A 134 4.19 12.30 -6.51
N LYS A 135 3.96 12.41 -7.82
CA LYS A 135 2.64 12.61 -8.38
C LYS A 135 2.08 11.31 -8.94
N ILE A 136 0.95 10.87 -8.41
CA ILE A 136 0.21 9.74 -8.98
C ILE A 136 -0.43 10.18 -10.30
N ILE A 137 -0.20 9.42 -11.37
CA ILE A 137 -0.74 9.63 -12.70
C ILE A 137 -1.39 8.35 -13.22
N ASN A 138 -2.30 8.50 -14.18
CA ASN A 138 -2.98 7.39 -14.86
C ASN A 138 -3.66 6.41 -13.90
N PHE A 139 -4.20 6.91 -12.77
CA PHE A 139 -4.91 6.08 -11.81
C PHE A 139 -6.21 5.56 -12.42
N ARG A 140 -6.32 4.23 -12.57
CA ARG A 140 -7.47 3.56 -13.18
C ARG A 140 -7.73 2.21 -12.55
N GLU A 141 -8.97 1.78 -12.55
CA GLU A 141 -9.32 0.44 -12.10
C GLU A 141 -9.01 -0.59 -13.18
N ILE A 142 -8.46 -1.72 -12.77
CA ILE A 142 -8.13 -2.85 -13.63
C ILE A 142 -8.74 -4.14 -13.07
N VAL A 143 -9.10 -5.07 -13.96
CA VAL A 143 -9.60 -6.39 -13.56
C VAL A 143 -8.75 -7.49 -14.17
N LYS A 144 -8.75 -8.66 -13.53
CA LYS A 144 -8.08 -9.83 -14.09
C LYS A 144 -8.62 -10.13 -15.49
N CYS A 145 -7.72 -10.31 -16.44
CA CYS A 145 -8.08 -10.64 -17.81
C CYS A 145 -8.96 -11.91 -17.84
N PRO A 146 -10.15 -11.87 -18.45
CA PRO A 146 -11.06 -13.01 -18.49
C PRO A 146 -10.53 -14.17 -19.34
N ALA A 147 -9.62 -13.90 -20.28
CA ALA A 147 -9.05 -14.94 -21.15
C ALA A 147 -7.94 -15.76 -20.48
N CYS A 148 -7.15 -15.17 -19.58
CA CYS A 148 -6.06 -15.87 -18.90
C CYS A 148 -6.16 -15.87 -17.37
N PHE A 149 -7.20 -15.24 -16.80
CA PHE A 149 -7.45 -15.18 -15.36
C PHE A 149 -6.24 -14.66 -14.55
N GLY A 150 -5.54 -13.67 -15.09
CA GLY A 150 -4.35 -13.09 -14.47
C GLY A 150 -3.05 -13.85 -14.73
N LYS A 151 -3.08 -14.99 -15.41
CA LYS A 151 -1.91 -15.86 -15.62
C LYS A 151 -0.94 -15.37 -16.70
N LYS A 152 -1.30 -14.34 -17.47
CA LYS A 152 -0.51 -13.78 -18.59
C LYS A 152 -0.37 -14.71 -19.81
N TRP A 153 -0.69 -15.99 -19.66
CA TRP A 153 -0.62 -17.05 -20.66
C TRP A 153 -1.97 -17.76 -20.77
N LYS A 154 -2.31 -18.21 -21.96
CA LYS A 154 -3.50 -19.03 -22.22
C LYS A 154 -3.10 -20.37 -22.85
N LYS A 155 -3.89 -21.41 -22.58
CA LYS A 155 -3.72 -22.70 -23.26
C LYS A 155 -4.24 -22.61 -24.70
N VAL A 156 -3.45 -23.13 -25.64
CA VAL A 156 -3.81 -23.27 -27.05
C VAL A 156 -3.49 -24.72 -27.44
N GLY A 157 -4.50 -25.60 -27.44
CA GLY A 157 -4.29 -27.03 -27.55
C GLY A 157 -3.43 -27.55 -26.38
N ASN A 158 -2.33 -28.24 -26.71
CA ASN A 158 -1.39 -28.80 -25.73
C ASN A 158 -0.23 -27.84 -25.35
N THR A 159 -0.23 -26.63 -25.88
CA THR A 159 0.83 -25.64 -25.64
C THR A 159 0.28 -24.43 -24.88
N SER A 160 1.18 -23.63 -24.33
CA SER A 160 0.84 -22.34 -23.73
C SER A 160 1.35 -21.21 -24.61
N ALA A 161 0.50 -20.24 -24.88
CA ALA A 161 0.83 -19.04 -25.65
C ALA A 161 0.62 -17.77 -24.80
N PRO A 162 1.34 -16.68 -25.07
CA PRO A 162 1.09 -15.39 -24.46
C PRO A 162 -0.38 -14.98 -24.66
N CYS A 163 -0.98 -14.41 -23.62
CA CYS A 163 -2.35 -13.91 -23.73
C CYS A 163 -2.36 -12.61 -24.55
N ASP A 164 -2.99 -12.66 -25.71
CA ASP A 164 -3.16 -11.52 -26.61
C ASP A 164 -4.23 -10.53 -26.13
N THR A 165 -5.23 -10.98 -25.40
CA THR A 165 -6.30 -10.14 -24.85
C THR A 165 -5.78 -9.08 -23.88
N CYS A 166 -4.82 -9.41 -23.03
CA CYS A 166 -4.24 -8.49 -22.06
C CYS A 166 -2.78 -8.13 -22.36
N LEU A 167 -2.28 -8.50 -23.54
CA LEU A 167 -0.89 -8.27 -23.95
C LEU A 167 0.13 -8.69 -22.86
N ARG A 168 -0.14 -9.82 -22.22
CA ARG A 168 0.69 -10.41 -21.13
C ARG A 168 0.72 -9.60 -19.82
N SER A 169 -0.12 -8.60 -19.64
CA SER A 169 -0.25 -7.90 -18.34
C SER A 169 -0.92 -8.76 -17.27
N GLY A 170 -1.84 -9.63 -17.69
CA GLY A 170 -2.72 -10.40 -16.79
C GLY A 170 -4.00 -9.65 -16.41
N TYR A 171 -4.10 -8.37 -16.75
CA TYR A 171 -5.21 -7.47 -16.40
C TYR A 171 -5.67 -6.69 -17.62
N ILE A 172 -6.86 -6.13 -17.54
CA ILE A 172 -7.45 -5.20 -18.53
C ILE A 172 -8.07 -4.01 -17.78
N ASP A 173 -8.14 -2.87 -18.42
CA ASP A 173 -8.83 -1.69 -17.93
C ASP A 173 -10.36 -1.92 -17.95
N ILE A 174 -11.09 -1.27 -17.01
CA ILE A 174 -12.55 -1.25 -16.99
C ILE A 174 -13.04 0.09 -17.55
#